data_a5b4ecadb5b4ff8cf67485f5c92ca965
#
_entry.id   a5b4ecadb5b4ff8cf67485f5c92ca965
#
_cell.length_a   1.000
_cell.length_b   1.000
_cell.length_c   1.000
_cell.angle_alpha   90.00
_cell.angle_beta   90.00
_cell.angle_gamma   90.00
#
_symmetry.space_group_name_H-M   'P 1'
#
loop_
_entity.id
_entity.type
_entity.pdbx_description
1 polymer ?
#
loop_
_entity_poly.entity_id
_entity_poly.type
_entity_poly.pdbx_seq_one_letter_code
_entity_poly.pdbx_strand_id
1 'polypeptide(L)'
;MTDNAHSDVLRLPFERAIEELESIVKRLEEGKVPLEESVAIYERGEALKRRCEELLRQAEARVEKITLDASGKPAGTEPLDVN
;
A
#
# COMPACT_ATOMS: atom_id res chain seq x y z
N MET A 1 -12.14 -19.98 -1.67
CA MET A 1 -12.33 -19.37 -1.87
C MET A 1 -12.59 -18.31 -1.42
N THR A 2 -12.58 -18.03 -0.73
CA THR A 2 -12.94 -17.05 -0.17
C THR A 2 -12.17 -15.93 -0.32
N ASP A 3 -11.07 -15.94 -0.51
CA ASP A 3 -10.38 -14.84 -0.56
C ASP A 3 -10.48 -14.17 -1.76
N ASN A 4 -11.18 -14.50 -2.65
CA ASN A 4 -11.29 -13.83 -3.87
C ASN A 4 -12.05 -12.56 -3.77
N ALA A 5 -12.66 -12.27 -2.68
CA ALA A 5 -13.43 -11.04 -2.57
C ALA A 5 -12.59 -9.80 -2.84
N HIS A 6 -11.31 -9.84 -2.54
CA HIS A 6 -10.49 -8.68 -2.74
C HIS A 6 -9.30 -8.98 -3.64
N SER A 7 -9.46 -9.97 -4.50
CA SER A 7 -8.35 -10.36 -5.32
C SER A 7 -7.94 -9.27 -6.30
N ASP A 8 -8.86 -8.37 -6.65
CA ASP A 8 -8.53 -7.30 -7.56
C ASP A 8 -7.50 -6.36 -6.94
N VAL A 9 -7.43 -6.31 -5.63
CA VAL A 9 -6.51 -5.42 -4.97
C VAL A 9 -5.07 -5.78 -5.35
N LEU A 10 -4.82 -7.04 -5.60
CA LEU A 10 -3.49 -7.48 -5.92
C LEU A 10 -2.99 -6.93 -7.26
N ARG A 11 -3.89 -6.37 -8.05
CA ARG A 11 -3.51 -5.83 -9.33
C ARG A 11 -3.48 -4.31 -9.33
N LEU A 12 -3.83 -3.67 -8.25
CA LEU A 12 -3.90 -2.24 -8.23
C LEU A 12 -2.53 -1.60 -8.15
N PRO A 13 -2.29 -0.55 -8.92
CA PRO A 13 -1.06 0.20 -8.75
C PRO A 13 -1.14 0.98 -7.45
N PHE A 14 -0.01 1.41 -6.97
CA PHE A 14 0.06 2.06 -5.67
C PHE A 14 -0.87 3.25 -5.56
N GLU A 15 -0.90 4.09 -6.56
CA GLU A 15 -1.72 5.28 -6.50
C GLU A 15 -3.19 4.97 -6.37
N ARG A 16 -3.64 3.95 -7.07
CA ARG A 16 -5.03 3.60 -6.98
C ARG A 16 -5.35 2.97 -5.64
N ALA A 17 -4.44 2.16 -5.11
CA ALA A 17 -4.67 1.53 -3.83
C ALA A 17 -4.74 2.59 -2.74
N ILE A 18 -3.89 3.59 -2.80
CA ILE A 18 -3.88 4.64 -1.81
C ILE A 18 -5.15 5.49 -1.92
N GLU A 19 -5.59 5.79 -3.12
CA GLU A 19 -6.79 6.58 -3.28
C GLU A 19 -7.99 5.88 -2.67
N GLU A 20 -8.10 4.61 -2.94
CA GLU A 20 -9.24 3.89 -2.42
C GLU A 20 -9.14 3.77 -0.90
N LEU A 21 -7.94 3.55 -0.38
CA LEU A 21 -7.76 3.43 1.04
C LEU A 21 -8.13 4.74 1.74
N GLU A 22 -7.75 5.87 1.17
CA GLU A 22 -8.08 7.15 1.74
C GLU A 22 -9.59 7.37 1.76
N SER A 23 -10.26 6.93 0.70
CA SER A 23 -11.70 7.07 0.64
C SER A 23 -12.36 6.24 1.72
N ILE A 24 -11.85 5.04 1.96
CA ILE A 24 -12.40 4.17 2.97
C ILE A 24 -12.21 4.76 4.35
N VAL A 25 -11.04 5.26 4.64
CA VAL A 25 -10.76 5.84 5.94
C VAL A 25 -11.70 7.01 6.19
N LYS A 26 -11.93 7.82 5.16
CA LYS A 26 -12.79 8.95 5.29
C LYS A 26 -14.22 8.54 5.61
N ARG A 27 -14.70 7.51 4.91
CA ARG A 27 -16.06 7.04 5.14
C ARG A 27 -16.22 6.52 6.55
N LEU A 28 -15.22 5.78 7.05
CA LEU A 28 -15.31 5.24 8.39
C LEU A 28 -15.22 6.35 9.43
N GLU A 29 -14.42 7.38 9.16
CA GLU A 29 -14.30 8.46 10.09
C GLU A 29 -15.59 9.28 10.20
N GLU A 30 -16.34 9.35 9.12
CA GLU A 30 -17.56 10.08 9.15
C GLU A 30 -18.60 9.38 10.00
N GLY A 31 -18.43 8.07 10.19
CA GLY A 31 -19.33 7.36 11.07
C GLY A 31 -20.75 7.22 10.60
N LYS A 32 -20.99 7.38 9.31
CA LYS A 32 -22.34 7.27 8.80
C LYS A 32 -22.63 5.95 8.14
N VAL A 33 -21.72 5.03 8.24
CA VAL A 33 -21.88 3.75 7.55
C VAL A 33 -22.49 2.74 8.52
N PRO A 34 -23.47 1.97 8.10
CA PRO A 34 -24.04 0.95 8.96
C PRO A 34 -22.98 -0.05 9.38
N LEU A 35 -23.16 -0.62 10.55
CA LEU A 35 -22.16 -1.52 11.10
C LEU A 35 -21.77 -2.62 10.15
N GLU A 36 -22.72 -3.26 9.54
CA GLU A 36 -22.40 -4.37 8.66
C GLU A 36 -21.54 -3.92 7.51
N GLU A 37 -21.84 -2.75 6.98
CA GLU A 37 -21.08 -2.25 5.88
C GLU A 37 -19.72 -1.83 6.37
N SER A 38 -19.59 -1.35 7.58
CA SER A 38 -18.32 -0.93 8.11
C SER A 38 -17.34 -2.08 8.17
N VAL A 39 -17.82 -3.26 8.50
CA VAL A 39 -16.94 -4.43 8.57
C VAL A 39 -16.40 -4.76 7.19
N ALA A 40 -17.27 -4.75 6.18
CA ALA A 40 -16.83 -5.08 4.84
C ALA A 40 -15.84 -4.03 4.33
N ILE A 41 -16.09 -2.78 4.64
CA ILE A 41 -15.21 -1.72 4.20
C ILE A 41 -13.88 -1.83 4.91
N TYR A 42 -13.89 -2.19 6.17
CA TYR A 42 -12.68 -2.35 6.92
C TYR A 42 -11.84 -3.48 6.34
N GLU A 43 -12.46 -4.59 5.97
CA GLU A 43 -11.74 -5.70 5.39
C GLU A 43 -11.11 -5.31 4.08
N ARG A 44 -11.84 -4.52 3.30
CA ARG A 44 -11.28 -4.03 2.04
C ARG A 44 -10.09 -3.13 2.32
N GLY A 45 -10.19 -2.30 3.33
CA GLY A 45 -9.10 -1.42 3.71
C GLY A 45 -7.86 -2.18 4.11
N GLU A 46 -8.05 -3.30 4.82
CA GLU A 46 -6.92 -4.10 5.22
C GLU A 46 -6.21 -4.70 4.01
N ALA A 47 -6.98 -5.14 3.02
CA ALA A 47 -6.38 -5.69 1.82
C ALA A 47 -5.60 -4.61 1.06
N LEU A 48 -6.17 -3.40 0.98
CA LEU A 48 -5.50 -2.31 0.31
C LEU A 48 -4.22 -1.91 1.04
N LYS A 49 -4.27 -1.94 2.36
CA LYS A 49 -3.12 -1.59 3.15
C LYS A 49 -1.99 -2.58 2.89
N ARG A 50 -2.30 -3.86 2.83
CA ARG A 50 -1.28 -4.86 2.56
C ARG A 50 -0.70 -4.69 1.18
N ARG A 51 -1.54 -4.34 0.22
CA ARG A 51 -1.05 -4.12 -1.15
C ARG A 51 -0.09 -2.94 -1.17
N CYS A 52 -0.41 -1.86 -0.48
CA CYS A 52 0.45 -0.70 -0.44
C CYS A 52 1.79 -1.05 0.23
N GLU A 53 1.73 -1.82 1.30
CA GLU A 53 2.95 -2.19 2.00
C GLU A 53 3.83 -3.06 1.11
N GLU A 54 3.20 -3.95 0.36
CA GLU A 54 3.95 -4.81 -0.51
C GLU A 54 4.64 -4.01 -1.60
N LEU A 55 3.92 -3.06 -2.18
CA LEU A 55 4.49 -2.26 -3.26
C LEU A 55 5.62 -1.38 -2.74
N LEU A 56 5.47 -0.85 -1.54
CA LEU A 56 6.52 -0.05 -0.95
C LEU A 56 7.76 -0.89 -0.67
N ARG A 57 7.54 -2.10 -0.23
CA ARG A 57 8.65 -2.98 0.05
C ARG A 57 9.40 -3.32 -1.23
N GLN A 58 8.66 -3.54 -2.31
CA GLN A 58 9.28 -3.83 -3.59
C GLN A 58 10.09 -2.62 -4.08
N ALA A 59 9.54 -1.44 -3.88
CA ALA A 59 10.22 -0.23 -4.31
C ALA A 59 11.51 -0.02 -3.51
N GLU A 60 11.45 -0.30 -2.23
CA GLU A 60 12.62 -0.15 -1.39
C GLU A 60 13.71 -1.13 -1.82
N ALA A 61 13.33 -2.34 -2.13
CA ALA A 61 14.29 -3.34 -2.54
C ALA A 61 14.95 -2.94 -3.84
N ARG A 62 14.18 -2.35 -4.74
CA ARG A 62 14.74 -1.94 -6.00
C ARG A 62 15.70 -0.79 -5.85
N VAL A 63 15.35 0.15 -5.02
CA VAL A 63 16.21 1.29 -4.80
C VAL A 63 17.53 0.83 -4.19
N GLU A 64 17.47 -0.07 -3.24
CA GLU A 64 18.63 -0.56 -2.62
C GLU A 64 19.52 -1.28 -3.61
N LYS A 65 18.94 -2.08 -4.45
CA LYS A 65 19.68 -2.81 -5.45
C LYS A 65 20.35 -1.89 -6.43
N ILE A 66 19.66 -0.89 -6.89
CA ILE A 66 20.19 0.04 -7.84
C ILE A 66 21.35 0.80 -7.22
N THR A 67 21.22 1.18 -5.98
CA THR A 67 22.27 1.94 -5.34
C THR A 67 23.53 1.10 -5.21
N LEU A 68 23.39 -0.12 -4.83
CA LEU A 68 24.52 -0.97 -4.68
C LEU A 68 25.19 -1.22 -6.01
N ASP A 69 24.43 -1.45 -7.03
CA ASP A 69 24.99 -1.72 -8.34
C ASP A 69 25.68 -0.50 -8.88
N ALA A 70 25.08 0.60 -8.79
CA ALA A 70 25.62 1.81 -9.39
C ALA A 70 26.91 2.23 -8.79
N SER A 71 27.06 2.14 -7.53
CA SER A 71 28.25 2.65 -6.94
C SER A 71 29.14 1.57 -6.42
N GLY A 72 28.66 0.44 -6.29
CA GLY A 72 29.45 -0.59 -5.71
C GLY A 72 29.66 -0.27 -4.27
N LYS A 73 29.07 0.77 -3.74
CA LYS A 73 29.19 1.06 -2.39
C LYS A 73 27.96 1.60 -1.89
N PRO A 74 27.56 1.33 -0.73
CA PRO A 74 26.32 1.77 -0.19
C PRO A 74 26.30 3.23 0.06
N ALA A 75 27.35 3.85 -0.01
CA ALA A 75 27.37 5.23 0.28
C ALA A 75 26.43 6.04 -0.51
N GLY A 76 26.09 5.59 -1.60
CA GLY A 76 25.27 6.42 -2.42
C GLY A 76 23.89 6.54 -2.00
N THR A 77 23.52 5.91 -0.97
CA THR A 77 22.18 5.96 -0.68
C THR A 77 21.77 7.05 0.11
N GLU A 78 22.51 7.72 0.67
CA GLU A 78 22.06 8.72 1.48
C GLU A 78 21.19 9.65 0.98
N PRO A 79 21.16 10.07 0.01
CA PRO A 79 20.34 11.05 -0.47
C PRO A 79 18.96 10.82 -0.25
N LEU A 80 18.62 9.75 -0.10
CA LEU A 80 17.32 9.58 0.04
C LEU A 80 16.74 9.99 1.15
N ASP A 81 17.31 10.23 1.88
CA ASP A 81 16.76 10.57 3.05
C ASP A 81 16.10 11.58 3.10
N VAL A 82 15.90 12.04 2.82
CA VAL A 82 15.22 12.90 2.88
C VAL A 82 14.53 13.21 3.59
N ASN A 83 14.37 13.21 3.99
CA ASN A 83 13.76 13.51 4.69
C ASN A 83 13.66 14.06 4.79
#